data_03e50dabeedac43efe0fb8923a1a9253
#
_entry.id   03e50dabeedac43efe0fb8923a1a9253
#
_cell.length_a   1.000
_cell.length_b   1.000
_cell.length_c   1.000
_cell.angle_alpha   90.00
_cell.angle_beta   90.00
_cell.angle_gamma   90.00
#
_symmetry.space_group_name_H-M   'P 1'
#
loop_
_entity.id
_entity.type
_entity.pdbx_description
1 polymer ?
#
loop_
_entity_poly.entity_id
_entity_poly.type
_entity_poly.pdbx_seq_one_letter_code
_entity_poly.pdbx_strand_id
1 'polypeptide(L)'
;MRFDRNYYVKYHMPLARKQLTGRVRYLQMHAEFDMRVLMGGKDLRSPCVFVLHVETKEDVEAFREFRRSPDVVPLREDIEKYTNCIPEWTVAEVLNPR
;
A
#
# COMPACT_ATOMS: atom_id res chain seq x y z
N MET A 1 5.89 -18.39 0.44
CA MET A 1 5.39 -17.02 0.64
C MET A 1 4.85 -16.88 2.05
N ARG A 2 5.30 -15.87 2.77
CA ARG A 2 4.87 -15.61 4.15
C ARG A 2 4.23 -14.22 4.22
N PHE A 3 3.07 -14.12 4.86
CA PHE A 3 2.44 -12.83 5.12
C PHE A 3 1.62 -12.89 6.41
N ASP A 4 2.03 -12.11 7.40
CA ASP A 4 1.34 -12.03 8.69
C ASP A 4 0.31 -10.90 8.65
N ARG A 5 -0.93 -11.27 8.34
CA ARG A 5 -2.04 -10.32 8.24
C ARG A 5 -2.29 -9.58 9.56
N ASN A 6 -2.25 -10.31 10.67
CA ASN A 6 -2.53 -9.70 11.97
C ASN A 6 -1.50 -8.62 12.31
N TYR A 7 -0.22 -8.91 12.09
CA TYR A 7 0.84 -7.91 12.28
C TYR A 7 0.63 -6.71 11.37
N TYR A 8 0.31 -6.97 10.10
CA TYR A 8 0.13 -5.90 9.12
C TYR A 8 -0.97 -4.93 9.53
N VAL A 9 -2.14 -5.46 9.91
CA VAL A 9 -3.28 -4.62 10.31
C VAL A 9 -3.02 -3.91 11.63
N LYS A 10 -2.39 -4.60 12.58
CA LYS A 10 -2.25 -4.09 13.94
C LYS A 10 -1.08 -3.11 14.09
N TYR A 11 0.00 -3.30 13.33
CA TYR A 11 1.22 -2.52 13.51
C TYR A 11 1.65 -1.76 12.26
N HIS A 12 1.67 -2.42 11.09
CA HIS A 12 2.20 -1.79 9.88
C HIS A 12 1.29 -0.69 9.33
N MET A 13 -0.01 -0.94 9.24
CA MET A 13 -0.95 0.08 8.74
C MET A 13 -1.01 1.32 9.63
N PRO A 14 -1.08 1.20 10.96
CA PRO A 14 -0.98 2.38 11.83
C PRO A 14 0.33 3.13 11.67
N LEU A 15 1.44 2.42 11.48
CA LEU A 15 2.74 3.03 11.22
C LEU A 15 2.73 3.80 9.90
N ALA A 16 2.16 3.21 8.84
CA ALA A 16 2.03 3.85 7.54
C ALA A 16 1.22 5.14 7.66
N ARG A 17 0.10 5.08 8.38
CA ARG A 17 -0.75 6.26 8.59
C ARG A 17 0.02 7.36 9.31
N LYS A 18 0.77 7.00 10.34
CA LYS A 18 1.57 7.96 11.11
C LYS A 18 2.62 8.63 10.23
N GLN A 19 3.36 7.83 9.44
CA GLN A 19 4.44 8.36 8.61
C GLN A 19 3.93 9.19 7.43
N LEU A 20 2.76 8.87 6.89
CA LEU A 20 2.18 9.61 5.78
C LEU A 20 1.48 10.91 6.19
N THR A 21 0.97 10.96 7.42
CA THR A 21 0.24 12.14 7.90
C THR A 21 1.14 13.38 7.87
N GLY A 22 0.65 14.44 7.21
CA GLY A 22 1.42 15.67 7.05
C GLY A 22 2.42 15.65 5.89
N ARG A 23 2.65 14.49 5.28
CA ARG A 23 3.55 14.36 4.13
C ARG A 23 2.82 14.13 2.83
N VAL A 24 1.75 13.37 2.88
CA VAL A 24 0.94 13.03 1.70
C VAL A 24 -0.53 13.23 2.05
N ARG A 25 -1.21 14.06 1.27
CA ARG A 25 -2.66 14.22 1.39
C ARG A 25 -3.34 13.06 0.70
N TYR A 26 -4.24 12.36 1.40
CA TYR A 26 -4.95 11.23 0.83
C TYR A 26 -6.43 11.25 1.26
N LEU A 27 -7.27 10.64 0.41
CA LEU A 27 -8.70 10.53 0.67
C LEU A 27 -9.02 9.31 1.52
N GLN A 28 -8.38 8.19 1.21
CA GLN A 28 -8.65 6.93 1.86
C GLN A 28 -7.43 6.01 1.75
N MET A 29 -7.26 5.19 2.77
CA MET A 29 -6.22 4.16 2.81
C MET A 29 -6.88 2.85 3.24
N HIS A 30 -6.64 1.77 2.51
CA HIS A 30 -7.12 0.46 2.91
C HIS A 30 -6.21 -0.65 2.41
N ALA A 31 -6.43 -1.86 2.91
CA ALA A 31 -5.74 -3.04 2.44
C ALA A 31 -6.75 -4.13 2.09
N GLU A 32 -6.45 -4.86 1.03
CA GLU A 32 -7.23 -6.01 0.58
C GLU A 32 -6.35 -7.25 0.74
N PHE A 33 -6.92 -8.34 1.26
CA PHE A 33 -6.16 -9.54 1.56
C PHE A 33 -6.62 -10.71 0.69
N ASP A 34 -5.67 -11.61 0.41
CA ASP A 34 -5.94 -12.86 -0.30
C ASP A 34 -6.57 -12.65 -1.68
N MET A 35 -6.05 -11.65 -2.41
CA MET A 35 -6.50 -11.41 -3.77
C MET A 35 -6.18 -12.61 -4.64
N ARG A 36 -7.18 -13.04 -5.40
CA ARG A 36 -7.04 -14.15 -6.34
C ARG A 36 -7.97 -13.94 -7.52
N VAL A 37 -7.65 -14.56 -8.63
CA VAL A 37 -8.49 -14.48 -9.82
C VAL A 37 -9.79 -15.22 -9.58
N LEU A 38 -10.91 -14.54 -9.78
CA LEU A 38 -12.24 -15.15 -9.68
C LEU A 38 -12.55 -15.99 -10.91
N MET A 39 -12.23 -15.47 -12.10
CA MET A 39 -12.43 -16.19 -13.35
C MET A 39 -11.55 -15.62 -14.46
N GLY A 40 -11.18 -16.46 -15.41
CA GLY A 40 -10.42 -16.07 -16.60
C GLY A 40 -8.92 -15.88 -16.33
N GLY A 41 -8.12 -15.95 -17.39
CA GLY A 41 -6.71 -15.63 -17.36
C GLY A 41 -5.83 -16.58 -16.53
N LYS A 42 -4.70 -16.04 -16.13
CA LYS A 42 -3.74 -16.78 -15.32
C LYS A 42 -4.16 -16.79 -13.85
N ASP A 43 -3.72 -17.82 -13.13
CA ASP A 43 -3.91 -17.90 -11.68
C ASP A 43 -2.94 -16.93 -10.99
N LEU A 44 -3.42 -15.75 -10.68
CA LEU A 44 -2.66 -14.72 -9.97
C LEU A 44 -3.16 -14.60 -8.54
N ARG A 45 -2.22 -14.52 -7.60
CA ARG A 45 -2.52 -14.38 -6.17
C ARG A 45 -1.64 -13.31 -5.57
N SER A 46 -2.22 -12.55 -4.64
CA SER A 46 -1.47 -11.62 -3.82
C SER A 46 -1.95 -11.71 -2.38
N PRO A 47 -1.04 -11.82 -1.41
CA PRO A 47 -1.43 -11.89 0.00
C PRO A 47 -2.03 -10.57 0.49
N CYS A 48 -1.62 -9.46 -0.08
CA CYS A 48 -2.07 -8.14 0.36
C CYS A 48 -1.93 -7.14 -0.77
N VAL A 49 -2.97 -6.32 -0.96
CA VAL A 49 -2.92 -5.16 -1.84
C VAL A 49 -3.23 -3.93 -0.99
N PHE A 50 -2.24 -3.08 -0.82
CA PHE A 50 -2.40 -1.80 -0.13
C PHE A 50 -2.85 -0.76 -1.15
N VAL A 51 -3.92 -0.03 -0.82
CA VAL A 51 -4.49 0.97 -1.72
C VAL A 51 -4.51 2.32 -1.02
N LEU A 52 -3.92 3.30 -1.68
CA LEU A 52 -3.91 4.69 -1.23
C LEU A 52 -4.63 5.54 -2.29
N HIS A 53 -5.79 6.07 -1.92
CA HIS A 53 -6.56 6.94 -2.80
C HIS A 53 -6.15 8.38 -2.56
N VAL A 54 -5.71 9.05 -3.62
CA VAL A 54 -5.35 10.45 -3.58
C VAL A 54 -6.19 11.21 -4.61
N GLU A 55 -6.22 12.53 -4.48
CA GLU A 55 -7.11 13.35 -5.30
C GLU A 55 -6.44 13.90 -6.56
N THR A 56 -5.14 14.24 -6.47
CA THR A 56 -4.45 14.94 -7.55
C THR A 56 -3.15 14.25 -7.93
N LYS A 57 -2.61 14.63 -9.10
CA LYS A 57 -1.30 14.17 -9.53
C LYS A 57 -0.19 14.65 -8.60
N GLU A 58 -0.37 15.83 -8.02
CA GLU A 58 0.56 16.40 -7.05
C GLU A 58 0.64 15.54 -5.79
N ASP A 59 -0.48 14.96 -5.38
CA ASP A 59 -0.49 14.02 -4.25
C ASP A 59 0.29 12.74 -4.58
N VAL A 60 0.21 12.26 -5.82
CA VAL A 60 1.01 11.11 -6.27
C VAL A 60 2.50 11.46 -6.20
N GLU A 61 2.88 12.65 -6.66
CA GLU A 61 4.28 13.09 -6.59
C GLU A 61 4.74 13.25 -5.14
N ALA A 62 3.87 13.75 -4.26
CA ALA A 62 4.18 13.82 -2.83
C ALA A 62 4.48 12.43 -2.25
N PHE A 63 3.74 11.41 -2.69
CA PHE A 63 3.99 10.04 -2.27
C PHE A 63 5.33 9.52 -2.82
N ARG A 64 5.67 9.82 -4.06
CA ARG A 64 6.97 9.46 -4.63
C ARG A 64 8.11 10.11 -3.84
N GLU A 65 7.97 11.38 -3.51
CA GLU A 65 8.96 12.09 -2.69
C GLU A 65 9.09 11.48 -1.30
N PHE A 66 7.95 11.12 -0.69
CA PHE A 66 7.95 10.43 0.59
C PHE A 66 8.77 9.14 0.53
N ARG A 67 8.58 8.34 -0.53
CA ARG A 67 9.28 7.07 -0.70
C ARG A 67 10.80 7.25 -0.89
N ARG A 68 11.23 8.41 -1.36
CA ARG A 68 12.65 8.74 -1.52
C ARG A 68 13.24 9.40 -0.28
N SER A 69 12.40 9.76 0.69
CA SER A 69 12.81 10.48 1.88
C SER A 69 13.20 9.53 3.01
N PRO A 70 13.93 10.02 4.04
CA PRO A 70 14.21 9.22 5.23
C PRO A 70 12.96 8.78 5.99
N ASP A 71 11.84 9.46 5.80
CA ASP A 71 10.60 9.15 6.52
C ASP A 71 9.99 7.80 6.13
N VAL A 72 10.39 7.24 4.98
CA VAL A 72 9.92 5.91 4.56
C VAL A 72 10.68 4.79 5.27
N VAL A 73 11.84 5.08 5.84
CA VAL A 73 12.73 4.05 6.40
C VAL A 73 12.05 3.17 7.45
N PRO A 74 11.29 3.71 8.43
CA PRO A 74 10.60 2.84 9.39
C PRO A 74 9.64 1.85 8.73
N LEU A 75 8.96 2.26 7.67
CA LEU A 75 8.05 1.38 6.93
C LEU A 75 8.82 0.31 6.16
N ARG A 76 9.93 0.69 5.52
CA ARG A 76 10.76 -0.24 4.76
C ARG A 76 11.35 -1.30 5.66
N GLU A 77 11.86 -0.91 6.81
CA GLU A 77 12.45 -1.83 7.78
C GLU A 77 11.42 -2.76 8.41
N ASP A 78 10.16 -2.33 8.47
CA ASP A 78 9.09 -3.11 9.06
C ASP A 78 8.61 -4.25 8.16
N ILE A 79 8.89 -4.19 6.85
CA ILE A 79 8.38 -5.15 5.87
C ILE A 79 8.76 -6.58 6.23
N GLU A 80 10.00 -6.83 6.60
CA GLU A 80 10.48 -8.19 6.91
C GLU A 80 9.81 -8.80 8.13
N LYS A 81 9.18 -7.98 8.97
CA LYS A 81 8.48 -8.46 10.16
C LYS A 81 7.17 -9.16 9.83
N TYR A 82 6.56 -8.85 8.68
CA TYR A 82 5.29 -9.45 8.30
C TYR A 82 5.33 -10.25 7.00
N THR A 83 6.35 -10.07 6.16
CA THR A 83 6.38 -10.78 4.87
C THR A 83 7.80 -10.97 4.36
N ASN A 84 7.96 -11.97 3.49
CA ASN A 84 9.15 -12.15 2.67
C ASN A 84 8.89 -11.81 1.20
N CYS A 85 7.72 -11.23 0.90
CA CYS A 85 7.38 -10.80 -0.45
C CYS A 85 8.01 -9.44 -0.75
N ILE A 86 8.29 -9.19 -2.04
CA ILE A 86 8.81 -7.92 -2.50
C ILE A 86 7.62 -7.07 -2.93
N PRO A 87 7.40 -5.88 -2.33
CA PRO A 87 6.32 -5.00 -2.74
C PRO A 87 6.52 -4.46 -4.17
N GLU A 88 5.44 -4.36 -4.90
CA GLU A 88 5.38 -3.69 -6.20
C GLU A 88 4.42 -2.53 -6.11
N TRP A 89 4.71 -1.46 -6.82
CA TRP A 89 3.90 -0.25 -6.78
C TRP A 89 3.38 0.10 -8.16
N THR A 90 2.09 0.38 -8.22
CA THR A 90 1.41 0.82 -9.45
C THR A 90 0.61 2.07 -9.15
N VAL A 91 0.27 2.81 -10.19
CA VAL A 91 -0.63 3.94 -10.07
C VAL A 91 -1.67 3.83 -11.20
N ALA A 92 -2.91 4.17 -10.87
CA ALA A 92 -4.01 4.15 -11.84
C ALA A 92 -4.98 5.28 -11.55
N GLU A 93 -5.65 5.76 -12.59
CA GLU A 93 -6.74 6.70 -12.42
C GLU A 93 -8.02 5.96 -12.07
N VAL A 94 -8.78 6.51 -11.13
CA VAL A 94 -10.06 5.95 -10.74
C VAL A 94 -11.16 6.81 -11.34
N LEU A 95 -12.01 6.17 -12.15
CA LEU A 95 -13.21 6.78 -12.68
C LEU A 95 -14.41 6.17 -11.97
N ASN A 96 -15.31 7.03 -11.53
CA ASN A 96 -16.52 6.60 -10.85
C ASN A 96 -17.74 7.07 -11.65
N PRO A 97 -18.11 6.35 -12.71
CA PRO A 97 -19.25 6.74 -13.55
C PRO A 97 -20.55 6.64 -12.75
N ARG A 98 -21.45 7.54 -13.02
CA ARG A 98 -22.77 7.57 -12.40
C ARG A 98 -23.85 7.32 -13.43
#